data_ad64ac1422d858245c6a3914ec929500
#
_entry.id   ad64ac1422d858245c6a3914ec929500
#
_cell.length_a   1.000
_cell.length_b   1.000
_cell.length_c   1.000
_cell.angle_alpha   90.00
_cell.angle_beta   90.00
_cell.angle_gamma   90.00
#
_symmetry.space_group_name_H-M   'P 1'
#
loop_
_entity.id
_entity.type
_entity.pdbx_description
1 polymer ?
#
loop_
_entity_poly.entity_id
_entity_poly.type
_entity_poly.pdbx_seq_one_letter_code
_entity_poly.pdbx_strand_id
1 'polypeptide(L)'
;MKELLFMKPVFKEAVWGGRKLRDDFGYEIPSDSTGECWGIGAHKNGDCEIAEGTYKGEHLSKLWEEHPELFGNEDGKYGKEFPLLIKIIDAKSDLSIQVHPDNAYAKEHENGSLGKTECWYILDSEPGTQIVIGHHAKDKEELMQMVEEKRWKDLIREVPVKKGDFYQIDPGCVHAIKGGTVILETQQSSDITYRVYDYDRKWNGKLRELHVKQSLDV
;
A
#
# COMPACT_ATOMS: atom_id res chain seq x y z
N MET A 1 2.11 27.64 -18.91
CA MET A 1 0.89 27.84 -18.10
C MET A 1 0.90 26.71 -17.08
N LYS A 2 0.69 26.99 -15.78
CA LYS A 2 0.59 25.90 -14.79
C LYS A 2 -0.77 25.23 -14.97
N GLU A 3 -0.77 23.97 -15.36
CA GLU A 3 -1.94 23.14 -15.61
C GLU A 3 -2.06 22.09 -14.51
N LEU A 4 -3.29 21.75 -14.10
CA LEU A 4 -3.54 20.63 -13.22
C LEU A 4 -3.50 19.33 -14.02
N LEU A 5 -2.82 18.33 -13.50
CA LEU A 5 -2.75 17.01 -14.10
C LEU A 5 -3.81 16.11 -13.45
N PHE A 6 -4.85 15.77 -14.20
CA PHE A 6 -5.87 14.81 -13.77
C PHE A 6 -5.46 13.42 -14.21
N MET A 7 -5.38 12.49 -13.25
CA MET A 7 -4.94 11.12 -13.49
C MET A 7 -6.11 10.20 -13.77
N LYS A 8 -5.90 9.26 -14.69
CA LYS A 8 -6.74 8.09 -14.85
C LYS A 8 -6.20 6.99 -13.96
N PRO A 9 -6.95 6.56 -12.94
CA PRO A 9 -6.42 5.63 -11.94
C PRO A 9 -6.22 4.24 -12.50
N VAL A 10 -5.31 3.48 -11.88
CA VAL A 10 -5.11 2.06 -12.13
C VAL A 10 -5.75 1.25 -11.01
N PHE A 11 -6.63 0.31 -11.35
CA PHE A 11 -7.31 -0.53 -10.37
C PHE A 11 -6.62 -1.87 -10.18
N LYS A 12 -6.64 -2.37 -8.93
CA LYS A 12 -6.11 -3.68 -8.57
C LYS A 12 -7.17 -4.52 -7.87
N GLU A 13 -7.36 -5.74 -8.38
CA GLU A 13 -8.19 -6.74 -7.72
C GLU A 13 -7.42 -7.40 -6.58
N ALA A 14 -8.12 -7.71 -5.50
CA ALA A 14 -7.53 -8.34 -4.33
C ALA A 14 -8.55 -9.26 -3.63
N VAL A 15 -8.05 -10.32 -2.99
CA VAL A 15 -8.89 -11.28 -2.24
C VAL A 15 -9.70 -10.61 -1.13
N TRP A 16 -9.26 -9.47 -0.66
CA TRP A 16 -9.88 -8.66 0.40
C TRP A 16 -10.64 -7.43 -0.12
N GLY A 17 -10.60 -7.18 -1.44
CA GLY A 17 -11.21 -6.02 -2.08
C GLY A 17 -12.73 -6.02 -2.05
N GLY A 18 -13.31 -4.86 -2.21
CA GLY A 18 -14.74 -4.60 -2.14
C GLY A 18 -15.29 -3.80 -3.32
N ARG A 19 -16.37 -3.07 -3.07
CA ARG A 19 -17.10 -2.28 -4.06
C ARG A 19 -17.20 -0.80 -3.71
N LYS A 20 -16.70 -0.38 -2.54
CA LYS A 20 -16.85 1.01 -2.09
C LYS A 20 -16.19 2.00 -3.06
N LEU A 21 -15.15 1.60 -3.78
CA LEU A 21 -14.57 2.44 -4.84
C LEU A 21 -15.59 2.81 -5.93
N ARG A 22 -16.55 1.93 -6.24
CA ARG A 22 -17.69 2.24 -7.11
C ARG A 22 -18.82 2.91 -6.34
N ASP A 23 -19.26 2.29 -5.26
CA ASP A 23 -20.52 2.63 -4.58
C ASP A 23 -20.42 3.99 -3.88
N ASP A 24 -19.26 4.35 -3.31
CA ASP A 24 -19.05 5.58 -2.53
C ASP A 24 -18.26 6.66 -3.31
N PHE A 25 -17.37 6.25 -4.25
CA PHE A 25 -16.51 7.19 -5.00
C PHE A 25 -16.88 7.33 -6.48
N GLY A 26 -17.79 6.50 -7.00
CA GLY A 26 -18.28 6.60 -8.38
C GLY A 26 -17.30 6.12 -9.45
N TYR A 27 -16.26 5.37 -9.08
CA TYR A 27 -15.33 4.80 -10.05
C TYR A 27 -15.92 3.62 -10.83
N GLU A 28 -15.53 3.49 -12.09
CA GLU A 28 -15.80 2.28 -12.89
C GLU A 28 -14.76 1.22 -12.54
N ILE A 29 -15.08 0.34 -11.60
CA ILE A 29 -14.17 -0.72 -11.13
C ILE A 29 -14.27 -1.97 -12.00
N PRO A 30 -13.17 -2.73 -12.18
CA PRO A 30 -13.16 -3.94 -13.03
C PRO A 30 -13.97 -5.09 -12.45
N SER A 31 -14.11 -5.19 -11.12
CA SER A 31 -14.89 -6.24 -10.46
C SER A 31 -15.32 -5.86 -9.05
N ASP A 32 -16.20 -6.67 -8.45
CA ASP A 32 -16.64 -6.54 -7.06
C ASP A 32 -15.57 -6.93 -6.02
N SER A 33 -14.35 -7.24 -6.46
CA SER A 33 -13.17 -7.53 -5.65
C SER A 33 -12.05 -6.53 -5.90
N THR A 34 -12.38 -5.30 -6.27
CA THR A 34 -11.39 -4.23 -6.50
C THR A 34 -10.96 -3.64 -5.17
N GLY A 35 -9.73 -3.96 -4.75
CA GLY A 35 -9.21 -3.53 -3.44
C GLY A 35 -8.48 -2.20 -3.48
N GLU A 36 -7.83 -1.84 -4.61
CA GLU A 36 -7.02 -0.64 -4.69
C GLU A 36 -7.34 0.20 -5.93
N CYS A 37 -7.40 1.50 -5.72
CA CYS A 37 -7.38 2.54 -6.74
C CYS A 37 -6.06 3.29 -6.62
N TRP A 38 -5.12 3.01 -7.52
CA TRP A 38 -3.87 3.76 -7.61
C TRP A 38 -4.14 5.08 -8.32
N GLY A 39 -4.39 6.12 -7.55
CA GLY A 39 -4.80 7.41 -8.07
C GLY A 39 -3.65 8.25 -8.61
N ILE A 40 -2.46 8.15 -8.01
CA ILE A 40 -1.23 8.81 -8.48
C ILE A 40 -0.08 7.81 -8.32
N GLY A 41 0.52 7.40 -9.44
CA GLY A 41 1.64 6.49 -9.44
C GLY A 41 2.26 6.34 -10.82
N ALA A 42 3.57 6.16 -10.83
CA ALA A 42 4.37 5.89 -12.03
C ALA A 42 5.16 4.59 -11.86
N HIS A 43 4.58 3.63 -11.15
CA HIS A 43 5.22 2.36 -10.86
C HIS A 43 5.06 1.40 -12.06
N LYS A 44 6.08 0.56 -12.34
CA LYS A 44 6.08 -0.44 -13.44
C LYS A 44 4.84 -1.36 -13.46
N ASN A 45 4.22 -1.58 -12.31
CA ASN A 45 3.02 -2.39 -12.16
C ASN A 45 1.73 -1.57 -12.19
N GLY A 46 1.80 -0.24 -12.39
CA GLY A 46 0.63 0.64 -12.46
C GLY A 46 1.06 2.08 -12.63
N ASP A 47 1.17 2.49 -13.90
CA ASP A 47 1.56 3.83 -14.32
C ASP A 47 0.32 4.59 -14.76
N CYS A 48 -0.03 5.66 -14.04
CA CYS A 48 -1.24 6.43 -14.30
C CYS A 48 -1.12 7.23 -15.60
N GLU A 49 -2.18 7.20 -16.41
CA GLU A 49 -2.33 8.00 -17.62
C GLU A 49 -2.94 9.37 -17.28
N ILE A 50 -2.52 10.43 -17.98
CA ILE A 50 -3.14 11.75 -17.86
C ILE A 50 -4.50 11.72 -18.57
N ALA A 51 -5.56 12.01 -17.81
CA ALA A 51 -6.93 11.90 -18.29
C ALA A 51 -7.34 13.00 -19.29
N GLU A 52 -6.81 14.24 -19.11
CA GLU A 52 -7.19 15.41 -19.91
C GLU A 52 -6.08 16.47 -19.92
N GLY A 53 -6.26 17.50 -20.73
CA GLY A 53 -5.33 18.62 -20.85
C GLY A 53 -4.23 18.40 -21.89
N THR A 54 -3.16 19.19 -21.78
CA THR A 54 -2.05 19.21 -22.75
C THR A 54 -1.36 17.86 -22.90
N TYR A 55 -1.28 17.10 -21.81
CA TYR A 55 -0.56 15.82 -21.76
C TYR A 55 -1.49 14.61 -21.79
N LYS A 56 -2.74 14.78 -22.22
CA LYS A 56 -3.72 13.69 -22.28
C LYS A 56 -3.18 12.48 -23.00
N GLY A 57 -3.28 11.31 -22.36
CA GLY A 57 -2.83 10.03 -22.89
C GLY A 57 -1.35 9.71 -22.61
N GLU A 58 -0.59 10.66 -22.08
CA GLU A 58 0.76 10.41 -21.63
C GLU A 58 0.76 9.74 -20.24
N HIS A 59 1.78 8.91 -19.98
CA HIS A 59 1.96 8.29 -18.66
C HIS A 59 2.73 9.19 -17.70
N LEU A 60 2.43 9.09 -16.41
CA LEU A 60 3.08 9.89 -15.38
C LEU A 60 4.60 9.65 -15.33
N SER A 61 5.06 8.41 -15.55
CA SER A 61 6.50 8.11 -15.63
C SER A 61 7.20 8.89 -16.72
N LYS A 62 6.57 9.00 -17.88
CA LYS A 62 7.11 9.74 -19.02
C LYS A 62 7.16 11.25 -18.73
N LEU A 63 6.10 11.80 -18.13
CA LEU A 63 6.10 13.21 -17.74
C LEU A 63 7.18 13.51 -16.68
N TRP A 64 7.40 12.61 -15.73
CA TRP A 64 8.45 12.76 -14.75
C TRP A 64 9.85 12.83 -15.37
N GLU A 65 10.09 12.05 -16.41
CA GLU A 65 11.37 12.02 -17.13
C GLU A 65 11.54 13.21 -18.08
N GLU A 66 10.52 13.51 -18.90
CA GLU A 66 10.61 14.50 -19.98
C GLU A 66 10.27 15.93 -19.55
N HIS A 67 9.51 16.08 -18.46
CA HIS A 67 8.97 17.37 -17.96
C HIS A 67 9.21 17.56 -16.45
N PRO A 68 10.47 17.46 -15.98
CA PRO A 68 10.78 17.61 -14.55
C PRO A 68 10.34 18.94 -13.94
N GLU A 69 10.20 19.98 -14.78
CA GLU A 69 9.71 21.31 -14.39
C GLU A 69 8.26 21.31 -13.87
N LEU A 70 7.46 20.33 -14.25
CA LEU A 70 6.08 20.18 -13.75
C LEU A 70 6.04 19.77 -12.28
N PHE A 71 7.10 19.15 -11.81
CA PHE A 71 7.22 18.52 -10.50
C PHE A 71 8.24 19.21 -9.59
N GLY A 72 8.93 20.25 -10.09
CA GLY A 72 10.03 20.89 -9.36
C GLY A 72 11.23 19.98 -9.17
N ASN A 73 11.51 19.11 -10.15
CA ASN A 73 12.59 18.12 -10.13
C ASN A 73 13.67 18.40 -11.20
N GLU A 74 13.82 19.65 -11.64
CA GLU A 74 14.78 20.03 -12.70
C GLU A 74 16.23 19.77 -12.30
N ASP A 75 16.54 19.78 -11.01
CA ASP A 75 17.85 19.45 -10.45
C ASP A 75 18.04 17.96 -10.16
N GLY A 76 17.01 17.14 -10.42
CA GLY A 76 17.03 15.69 -10.16
C GLY A 76 16.98 15.32 -8.66
N LYS A 77 16.65 16.26 -7.78
CA LYS A 77 16.65 16.10 -6.32
C LYS A 77 15.83 14.90 -5.83
N TYR A 78 14.70 14.64 -6.48
CA TYR A 78 13.77 13.59 -6.09
C TYR A 78 14.02 12.26 -6.82
N GLY A 79 15.14 12.16 -7.56
CA GLY A 79 15.55 10.93 -8.25
C GLY A 79 15.00 10.78 -9.66
N LYS A 80 15.34 9.65 -10.28
CA LYS A 80 14.98 9.33 -11.67
C LYS A 80 13.57 8.79 -11.81
N GLU A 81 13.03 8.17 -10.76
CA GLU A 81 11.69 7.59 -10.74
C GLU A 81 10.77 8.48 -9.91
N PHE A 82 9.48 8.54 -10.29
CA PHE A 82 8.48 9.23 -9.50
C PHE A 82 8.39 8.61 -8.11
N PRO A 83 8.57 9.39 -7.02
CA PRO A 83 8.89 8.83 -5.72
C PRO A 83 7.69 8.30 -4.92
N LEU A 84 6.46 8.58 -5.35
CA LEU A 84 5.26 8.32 -4.58
C LEU A 84 4.31 7.34 -5.29
N LEU A 85 3.51 6.66 -4.49
CA LEU A 85 2.34 5.94 -4.92
C LEU A 85 1.20 6.25 -3.95
N ILE A 86 0.12 6.84 -4.47
CA ILE A 86 -1.04 7.27 -3.68
C ILE A 86 -2.25 6.45 -4.10
N LYS A 87 -2.90 5.82 -3.12
CA LYS A 87 -3.98 4.87 -3.33
C LYS A 87 -5.19 5.18 -2.46
N ILE A 88 -6.36 4.79 -2.95
CA ILE A 88 -7.52 4.54 -2.10
C ILE A 88 -7.66 3.02 -1.98
N ILE A 89 -7.73 2.52 -0.77
CA ILE A 89 -7.87 1.10 -0.46
C ILE A 89 -9.26 0.85 0.13
N ASP A 90 -10.02 -0.06 -0.49
CA ASP A 90 -11.29 -0.57 0.03
C ASP A 90 -11.08 -1.98 0.61
N ALA A 91 -10.94 -2.05 1.92
CA ALA A 91 -10.79 -3.30 2.65
C ALA A 91 -12.16 -3.87 3.03
N LYS A 92 -12.77 -4.71 2.18
CA LYS A 92 -13.97 -5.49 2.53
C LYS A 92 -13.67 -6.55 3.58
N SER A 93 -12.47 -7.11 3.59
CA SER A 93 -11.97 -8.04 4.60
C SER A 93 -10.51 -7.73 4.93
N ASP A 94 -9.99 -8.37 5.98
CA ASP A 94 -8.65 -8.10 6.50
C ASP A 94 -7.56 -8.29 5.43
N LEU A 95 -6.65 -7.34 5.29
CA LEU A 95 -5.41 -7.50 4.55
C LEU A 95 -4.47 -8.43 5.32
N SER A 96 -3.44 -8.94 4.64
CA SER A 96 -2.40 -9.73 5.32
C SER A 96 -1.72 -8.93 6.43
N ILE A 97 -1.32 -9.61 7.50
CA ILE A 97 -0.36 -9.05 8.46
C ILE A 97 0.98 -9.02 7.75
N GLN A 98 1.61 -7.86 7.68
CA GLN A 98 2.76 -7.59 6.83
C GLN A 98 3.72 -6.58 7.45
N VAL A 99 4.90 -6.50 6.87
CA VAL A 99 5.93 -5.51 7.18
C VAL A 99 6.63 -5.09 5.89
N HIS A 100 7.22 -3.90 5.88
CA HIS A 100 7.94 -3.36 4.73
C HIS A 100 9.38 -3.04 5.08
N PRO A 101 10.31 -3.22 4.13
CA PRO A 101 11.71 -2.86 4.32
C PRO A 101 11.92 -1.34 4.25
N ASP A 102 13.02 -0.89 4.83
CA ASP A 102 13.57 0.44 4.58
C ASP A 102 14.30 0.51 3.20
N ASN A 103 14.78 1.71 2.84
CA ASN A 103 15.49 1.92 1.59
C ASN A 103 16.81 1.15 1.50
N ALA A 104 17.52 0.95 2.63
CA ALA A 104 18.81 0.28 2.63
C ALA A 104 18.63 -1.21 2.36
N TYR A 105 17.71 -1.84 3.09
CA TYR A 105 17.38 -3.25 2.90
C TYR A 105 16.80 -3.53 1.50
N ALA A 106 15.84 -2.72 1.05
CA ALA A 106 15.23 -2.90 -0.27
C ALA A 106 16.24 -2.72 -1.41
N LYS A 107 17.18 -1.78 -1.29
CA LYS A 107 18.25 -1.59 -2.27
C LYS A 107 19.15 -2.81 -2.40
N GLU A 108 19.47 -3.47 -1.27
CA GLU A 108 20.35 -4.64 -1.24
C GLU A 108 19.64 -5.92 -1.67
N HIS A 109 18.39 -6.15 -1.19
CA HIS A 109 17.70 -7.43 -1.32
C HIS A 109 16.60 -7.45 -2.39
N GLU A 110 16.15 -6.27 -2.88
CA GLU A 110 15.04 -6.14 -3.82
C GLU A 110 15.44 -5.39 -5.11
N ASN A 111 16.62 -5.76 -5.64
CA ASN A 111 17.13 -5.29 -6.93
C ASN A 111 17.20 -3.76 -7.07
N GLY A 112 17.54 -3.05 -5.99
CA GLY A 112 17.70 -1.61 -6.02
C GLY A 112 16.39 -0.82 -5.82
N SER A 113 15.29 -1.49 -5.48
CA SER A 113 13.99 -0.86 -5.22
C SER A 113 14.02 0.08 -4.03
N LEU A 114 13.02 0.97 -3.97
CA LEU A 114 12.77 1.77 -2.78
C LEU A 114 12.21 0.88 -1.65
N GLY A 115 12.46 1.27 -0.41
CA GLY A 115 11.71 0.81 0.74
C GLY A 115 10.26 1.26 0.68
N LYS A 116 9.47 0.98 1.72
CA LYS A 116 8.06 1.33 1.72
C LYS A 116 7.66 1.95 3.05
N THR A 117 8.02 3.22 3.23
CA THR A 117 7.39 4.08 4.23
C THR A 117 6.03 4.50 3.70
N GLU A 118 5.01 4.46 4.55
CA GLU A 118 3.65 4.83 4.17
C GLU A 118 2.92 5.56 5.29
N CYS A 119 1.84 6.23 4.95
CA CYS A 119 0.90 6.77 5.93
C CYS A 119 -0.54 6.54 5.47
N TRP A 120 -1.43 6.42 6.43
CA TRP A 120 -2.84 6.17 6.21
C TRP A 120 -3.70 7.30 6.77
N TYR A 121 -4.61 7.80 5.94
CA TYR A 121 -5.72 8.63 6.39
C TYR A 121 -7.01 7.83 6.26
N ILE A 122 -7.74 7.68 7.36
CA ILE A 122 -8.98 6.89 7.39
C ILE A 122 -10.11 7.71 6.73
N LEU A 123 -10.49 7.31 5.52
CA LEU A 123 -11.58 7.95 4.77
C LEU A 123 -12.95 7.53 5.29
N ASP A 124 -13.08 6.23 5.65
CA ASP A 124 -14.27 5.66 6.23
C ASP A 124 -13.93 4.41 7.05
N SER A 125 -14.75 4.10 8.07
CA SER A 125 -14.63 2.85 8.83
C SER A 125 -15.98 2.44 9.41
N GLU A 126 -16.26 1.14 9.40
CA GLU A 126 -17.43 0.58 10.08
C GLU A 126 -17.27 0.70 11.61
N PRO A 127 -18.39 0.82 12.37
CA PRO A 127 -18.31 0.91 13.82
C PRO A 127 -17.56 -0.30 14.44
N GLY A 128 -16.60 -0.02 15.32
CA GLY A 128 -15.83 -1.04 16.01
C GLY A 128 -14.66 -1.62 15.20
N THR A 129 -14.40 -1.10 14.01
CA THR A 129 -13.25 -1.51 13.19
C THR A 129 -11.93 -1.14 13.89
N GLN A 130 -10.95 -1.99 13.70
CA GLN A 130 -9.58 -1.83 14.19
C GLN A 130 -8.60 -1.96 13.03
N ILE A 131 -7.35 -1.56 13.26
CA ILE A 131 -6.19 -1.87 12.41
C ILE A 131 -5.12 -2.53 13.26
N VAL A 132 -4.18 -3.21 12.62
CA VAL A 132 -2.99 -3.74 13.29
C VAL A 132 -1.86 -2.75 13.14
N ILE A 133 -1.24 -2.32 14.24
CA ILE A 133 -0.02 -1.51 14.27
C ILE A 133 0.87 -2.00 15.39
N GLY A 134 1.97 -2.69 15.02
CA GLY A 134 2.93 -3.27 15.94
C GLY A 134 2.52 -4.64 16.46
N HIS A 135 3.30 -5.12 17.41
CA HIS A 135 3.15 -6.42 18.05
C HIS A 135 3.48 -6.36 19.55
N HIS A 136 3.18 -7.45 20.27
CA HIS A 136 3.42 -7.57 21.72
C HIS A 136 4.67 -8.37 22.09
N ALA A 137 5.36 -9.00 21.11
CA ALA A 137 6.60 -9.72 21.38
C ALA A 137 7.68 -8.75 21.94
N LYS A 138 8.45 -9.20 22.92
CA LYS A 138 9.46 -8.41 23.63
C LYS A 138 10.78 -8.30 22.86
N ASP A 139 11.06 -9.32 22.05
CA ASP A 139 12.28 -9.44 21.27
C ASP A 139 12.02 -10.28 20.01
N LYS A 140 13.05 -10.41 19.18
CA LYS A 140 12.98 -11.15 17.90
C LYS A 140 12.73 -12.65 18.14
N GLU A 141 13.28 -13.24 19.16
CA GLU A 141 13.13 -14.65 19.52
C GLU A 141 11.68 -14.96 19.89
N GLU A 142 11.05 -14.13 20.72
CA GLU A 142 9.65 -14.28 21.09
C GLU A 142 8.74 -14.05 19.86
N LEU A 143 9.06 -13.08 19.00
CA LEU A 143 8.34 -12.85 17.75
C LEU A 143 8.37 -14.10 16.86
N MET A 144 9.55 -14.68 16.64
CA MET A 144 9.72 -15.91 15.88
C MET A 144 8.89 -17.05 16.45
N GLN A 145 8.99 -17.27 17.77
CA GLN A 145 8.25 -18.33 18.46
C GLN A 145 6.73 -18.14 18.29
N MET A 146 6.22 -16.92 18.49
CA MET A 146 4.78 -16.64 18.36
C MET A 146 4.27 -16.85 16.93
N VAL A 147 5.08 -16.52 15.92
CA VAL A 147 4.78 -16.78 14.51
C VAL A 147 4.73 -18.28 14.23
N GLU A 148 5.73 -19.05 14.66
CA GLU A 148 5.81 -20.50 14.49
C GLU A 148 4.65 -21.22 15.20
N GLU A 149 4.29 -20.79 16.40
CA GLU A 149 3.17 -21.31 17.18
C GLU A 149 1.81 -20.80 16.72
N LYS A 150 1.78 -19.92 15.69
CA LYS A 150 0.55 -19.28 15.16
C LYS A 150 -0.27 -18.54 16.22
N ARG A 151 0.39 -17.91 17.17
CA ARG A 151 -0.23 -17.19 18.30
C ARG A 151 -0.62 -15.75 17.88
N TRP A 152 -1.32 -15.63 16.77
CA TRP A 152 -1.65 -14.35 16.14
C TRP A 152 -2.38 -13.38 17.06
N LYS A 153 -3.33 -13.88 17.87
CA LYS A 153 -4.13 -13.06 18.80
C LYS A 153 -3.29 -12.45 19.92
N ASP A 154 -2.26 -13.17 20.36
CA ASP A 154 -1.34 -12.68 21.41
C ASP A 154 -0.25 -11.80 20.80
N LEU A 155 0.07 -12.01 19.53
CA LEU A 155 1.16 -11.34 18.85
C LEU A 155 0.76 -9.93 18.38
N ILE A 156 -0.34 -9.78 17.67
CA ILE A 156 -0.69 -8.52 17.00
C ILE A 156 -1.27 -7.50 17.98
N ARG A 157 -0.87 -6.24 17.78
CA ARG A 157 -1.45 -5.10 18.49
C ARG A 157 -2.54 -4.46 17.63
N GLU A 158 -3.79 -4.56 18.07
CA GLU A 158 -4.94 -3.94 17.41
C GLU A 158 -5.25 -2.57 18.01
N VAL A 159 -5.55 -1.61 17.14
CA VAL A 159 -5.87 -0.23 17.50
C VAL A 159 -7.22 0.14 16.87
N PRO A 160 -8.19 0.64 17.65
CA PRO A 160 -9.48 1.09 17.11
C PRO A 160 -9.26 2.31 16.20
N VAL A 161 -10.05 2.37 15.13
CA VAL A 161 -9.97 3.47 14.15
C VAL A 161 -11.32 4.08 13.88
N LYS A 162 -11.31 5.35 13.48
CA LYS A 162 -12.48 6.07 12.98
C LYS A 162 -12.09 6.99 11.83
N LYS A 163 -13.07 7.38 11.06
CA LYS A 163 -12.91 8.38 10.00
C LYS A 163 -12.18 9.64 10.51
N GLY A 164 -11.16 10.08 9.76
CA GLY A 164 -10.34 11.24 10.06
C GLY A 164 -9.07 10.94 10.86
N ASP A 165 -8.88 9.72 11.35
CA ASP A 165 -7.63 9.34 12.00
C ASP A 165 -6.49 9.27 10.96
N PHE A 166 -5.27 9.53 11.44
CA PHE A 166 -4.04 9.45 10.65
C PHE A 166 -3.01 8.57 11.35
N TYR A 167 -2.35 7.71 10.58
CA TYR A 167 -1.32 6.81 11.06
C TYR A 167 -0.09 6.86 10.16
N GLN A 168 1.08 7.04 10.77
CA GLN A 168 2.37 6.84 10.12
C GLN A 168 2.80 5.39 10.30
N ILE A 169 3.19 4.72 9.21
CA ILE A 169 3.71 3.37 9.20
C ILE A 169 5.15 3.41 8.72
N ASP A 170 6.07 3.30 9.66
CA ASP A 170 7.49 3.26 9.36
C ASP A 170 7.91 1.85 8.90
N PRO A 171 8.99 1.72 8.13
CA PRO A 171 9.59 0.42 7.80
C PRO A 171 9.87 -0.40 9.07
N GLY A 172 9.72 -1.72 9.00
CA GLY A 172 9.85 -2.61 10.15
C GLY A 172 8.63 -2.68 11.06
N CYS A 173 7.64 -1.80 10.89
CA CYS A 173 6.40 -1.89 11.65
C CYS A 173 5.51 -3.02 11.12
N VAL A 174 5.17 -4.00 11.95
CA VAL A 174 4.15 -5.01 11.64
C VAL A 174 2.78 -4.34 11.62
N HIS A 175 2.05 -4.46 10.52
CA HIS A 175 0.77 -3.78 10.37
C HIS A 175 -0.23 -4.56 9.50
N ALA A 176 -1.50 -4.20 9.60
CA ALA A 176 -2.55 -4.64 8.67
C ALA A 176 -3.76 -3.70 8.71
N ILE A 177 -4.32 -3.43 7.54
CA ILE A 177 -5.65 -2.84 7.41
C ILE A 177 -6.67 -3.96 7.62
N LYS A 178 -7.69 -3.71 8.45
CA LYS A 178 -8.75 -4.69 8.67
C LYS A 178 -10.03 -4.35 7.90
N GLY A 179 -10.84 -5.37 7.70
CA GLY A 179 -12.10 -5.25 6.96
C GLY A 179 -13.03 -4.20 7.54
N GLY A 180 -13.80 -3.54 6.68
CA GLY A 180 -14.66 -2.43 7.03
C GLY A 180 -13.98 -1.06 6.98
N THR A 181 -12.71 -0.97 6.55
CA THR A 181 -11.95 0.27 6.48
C THR A 181 -11.76 0.72 5.03
N VAL A 182 -11.89 2.02 4.78
CA VAL A 182 -11.45 2.67 3.54
C VAL A 182 -10.39 3.70 3.89
N ILE A 183 -9.24 3.62 3.24
CA ILE A 183 -8.11 4.49 3.55
C ILE A 183 -7.57 5.20 2.30
N LEU A 184 -7.02 6.39 2.50
CA LEU A 184 -6.08 7.02 1.59
C LEU A 184 -4.68 6.66 2.08
N GLU A 185 -3.97 5.86 1.30
CA GLU A 185 -2.57 5.50 1.54
C GLU A 185 -1.67 6.35 0.68
N THR A 186 -0.71 7.01 1.30
CA THR A 186 0.39 7.69 0.63
C THR A 186 1.68 6.99 1.02
N GLN A 187 2.41 6.48 0.03
CA GLN A 187 3.60 5.67 0.25
C GLN A 187 4.73 6.02 -0.73
N GLN A 188 5.94 5.55 -0.43
CA GLN A 188 7.00 5.50 -1.42
C GLN A 188 6.58 4.61 -2.61
N SER A 189 7.12 4.87 -3.81
CA SER A 189 6.84 4.12 -5.04
C SER A 189 7.43 2.72 -4.98
N SER A 190 6.81 1.85 -4.18
CA SER A 190 7.21 0.47 -3.94
C SER A 190 5.99 -0.42 -3.76
N ASP A 191 6.04 -1.64 -4.25
CA ASP A 191 5.02 -2.68 -4.04
C ASP A 191 5.54 -3.86 -3.20
N ILE A 192 6.70 -3.69 -2.57
CA ILE A 192 7.33 -4.72 -1.75
C ILE A 192 6.51 -4.94 -0.48
N THR A 193 6.09 -6.19 -0.28
CA THR A 193 5.31 -6.59 0.88
C THR A 193 5.81 -7.92 1.41
N TYR A 194 6.34 -7.92 2.64
CA TYR A 194 6.69 -9.15 3.34
C TYR A 194 5.50 -9.59 4.21
N ARG A 195 4.79 -10.64 3.74
CA ARG A 195 3.63 -11.20 4.44
C ARG A 195 4.07 -12.11 5.55
N VAL A 196 3.65 -11.79 6.76
CA VAL A 196 3.83 -12.62 7.96
C VAL A 196 2.72 -13.67 8.05
N TYR A 197 1.48 -13.24 7.79
CA TYR A 197 0.29 -14.10 7.85
C TYR A 197 -0.81 -13.61 6.91
N ASP A 198 -1.50 -14.53 6.27
CA ASP A 198 -2.59 -14.23 5.32
C ASP A 198 -3.85 -15.06 5.55
N TYR A 199 -4.11 -15.49 6.77
CA TYR A 199 -5.33 -16.23 7.18
C TYR A 199 -5.57 -17.52 6.41
N ASP A 200 -4.50 -18.14 5.86
CA ASP A 200 -4.57 -19.33 5.00
C ASP A 200 -5.53 -19.19 3.79
N ARG A 201 -5.75 -17.94 3.33
CA ARG A 201 -6.65 -17.62 2.21
C ARG A 201 -6.06 -18.02 0.88
N LYS A 202 -6.95 -18.51 0.00
CA LYS A 202 -6.58 -18.78 -1.39
C LYS A 202 -7.06 -17.64 -2.29
N TRP A 203 -6.19 -17.24 -3.20
CA TRP A 203 -6.50 -16.37 -4.32
C TRP A 203 -6.25 -17.14 -5.62
N ASN A 204 -7.25 -17.20 -6.51
CA ASN A 204 -7.18 -18.00 -7.74
C ASN A 204 -6.75 -19.47 -7.49
N GLY A 205 -7.26 -20.07 -6.40
CA GLY A 205 -7.01 -21.46 -6.03
C GLY A 205 -5.67 -21.74 -5.34
N LYS A 206 -4.82 -20.73 -5.14
CA LYS A 206 -3.49 -20.85 -4.52
C LYS A 206 -3.40 -20.02 -3.26
N LEU A 207 -2.65 -20.51 -2.26
CA LEU A 207 -2.23 -19.69 -1.11
C LEU A 207 -1.28 -18.61 -1.61
N ARG A 208 -1.37 -17.41 -1.00
CA ARG A 208 -0.38 -16.35 -1.24
C ARG A 208 0.89 -16.68 -0.48
N GLU A 209 2.02 -16.35 -1.07
CA GLU A 209 3.35 -16.57 -0.48
C GLU A 209 3.51 -15.77 0.82
N LEU A 210 4.11 -16.41 1.82
CA LEU A 210 4.53 -15.78 3.06
C LEU A 210 6.04 -15.54 3.03
N HIS A 211 6.48 -14.45 3.63
CA HIS A 211 7.87 -13.97 3.63
C HIS A 211 8.38 -13.85 5.07
N VAL A 212 8.16 -14.92 5.88
CA VAL A 212 8.45 -14.87 7.32
C VAL A 212 9.91 -14.54 7.60
N LYS A 213 10.85 -15.11 6.83
CA LYS A 213 12.27 -14.82 7.00
C LYS A 213 12.58 -13.34 6.78
N GLN A 214 12.17 -12.78 5.64
CA GLN A 214 12.37 -11.37 5.32
C GLN A 214 11.67 -10.46 6.33
N SER A 215 10.48 -10.87 6.79
CA SER A 215 9.74 -10.12 7.80
C SER A 215 10.45 -10.02 9.15
N LEU A 216 11.30 -11.00 9.48
CA LEU A 216 12.09 -11.01 10.70
C LEU A 216 13.43 -10.28 10.54
N ASP A 217 13.83 -9.99 9.31
CA ASP A 217 15.10 -9.32 9.01
C ASP A 217 14.96 -7.79 8.94
N VAL A 218 13.69 -7.26 8.85
CA VAL A 218 13.40 -5.83 8.71
C VAL A 218 12.70 -5.21 9.95
#